data_964026f5917d77a99e121783bd6405d5
#
_entry.id   964026f5917d77a99e121783bd6405d5
#
_cell.length_a   1.000
_cell.length_b   1.000
_cell.length_c   1.000
_cell.angle_alpha   90.00
_cell.angle_beta   90.00
_cell.angle_gamma   90.00
#
_symmetry.space_group_name_H-M   'P 1'
#
loop_
_entity.id
_entity.type
_entity.pdbx_description
1 polymer ?
#
loop_
_entity_poly.entity_id
_entity_poly.type
_entity_poly.pdbx_seq_one_letter_code
_entity_poly.pdbx_strand_id
1 'polypeptide(L)'
;MALYRCPRCRAEDISADAHPTRVLDNGVERPVFVCRNCYRAAELEFRIASQTADLGYVPLAIRDGLRRLRDFYRARIADDDDPRVHAALDEIERRLAIDAV
;
A
#
# COMPACT_ATOMS: atom_id res chain seq x y z
N MET A 1 -27.28 5.57 9.57
CA MET A 1 -26.61 4.60 8.75
C MET A 1 -25.16 5.00 8.59
N ALA A 2 -24.24 4.12 8.94
CA ALA A 2 -22.83 4.44 8.83
C ALA A 2 -22.41 4.38 7.36
N LEU A 3 -21.84 5.46 6.86
CA LEU A 3 -21.25 5.51 5.53
C LEU A 3 -19.78 5.16 5.64
N TYR A 4 -19.34 4.20 4.86
CA TYR A 4 -17.92 3.87 4.80
C TYR A 4 -17.19 4.88 3.95
N ARG A 5 -16.07 5.37 4.47
CA ARG A 5 -15.14 6.21 3.73
C ARG A 5 -13.89 5.38 3.43
N CYS A 6 -13.41 5.44 2.18
CA CYS A 6 -12.19 4.74 1.83
C CYS A 6 -10.99 5.36 2.55
N PRO A 7 -10.28 4.62 3.40
CA PRO A 7 -9.15 5.18 4.12
C PRO A 7 -7.95 5.49 3.22
N ARG A 8 -7.94 4.96 2.01
CA ARG A 8 -6.82 5.13 1.09
C ARG A 8 -6.98 6.36 0.19
N CYS A 9 -8.16 6.56 -0.41
CA CYS A 9 -8.40 7.70 -1.30
C CYS A 9 -9.39 8.72 -0.74
N ARG A 10 -10.00 8.43 0.42
CA ARG A 10 -10.99 9.26 1.09
C ARG A 10 -12.29 9.46 0.33
N ALA A 11 -12.58 8.60 -0.64
CA ALA A 11 -13.88 8.61 -1.30
C ALA A 11 -14.98 8.40 -0.27
N GLU A 12 -16.02 9.22 -0.33
CA GLU A 12 -17.15 9.12 0.59
C GLU A 12 -18.16 8.11 0.07
N ASP A 13 -18.89 7.48 1.01
CA ASP A 13 -19.99 6.57 0.73
C ASP A 13 -19.61 5.43 -0.21
N ILE A 14 -18.67 4.62 0.22
CA ILE A 14 -18.24 3.44 -0.54
C ILE A 14 -18.96 2.15 -0.08
N SER A 15 -20.04 2.29 0.71
CA SER A 15 -20.68 1.11 1.29
C SER A 15 -21.17 0.09 0.26
N ALA A 16 -21.55 0.54 -0.93
CA ALA A 16 -21.96 -0.36 -2.02
C ALA A 16 -20.77 -1.04 -2.72
N ASP A 17 -19.59 -0.42 -2.66
CA ASP A 17 -18.37 -0.88 -3.34
C ASP A 17 -17.24 -1.22 -2.38
N ALA A 18 -17.55 -1.33 -1.08
CA ALA A 18 -16.52 -1.63 -0.09
C ALA A 18 -15.95 -3.03 -0.30
N HIS A 19 -14.65 -3.10 -0.44
CA HIS A 19 -13.93 -4.36 -0.61
C HIS A 19 -13.08 -4.63 0.64
N PRO A 20 -13.22 -5.81 1.26
CA PRO A 20 -12.39 -6.17 2.40
C PRO A 20 -10.95 -6.41 1.95
N THR A 21 -10.04 -5.80 2.65
CA THR A 21 -8.62 -6.02 2.47
C THR A 21 -7.93 -5.88 3.82
N ARG A 22 -6.63 -5.76 3.83
CA ARG A 22 -5.85 -5.67 5.05
C ARG A 22 -4.62 -4.81 4.80
N VAL A 23 -4.13 -4.23 5.89
CA VAL A 23 -2.89 -3.43 5.88
C VAL A 23 -1.95 -3.99 6.94
N LEU A 24 -0.68 -3.81 6.72
CA LEU A 24 0.34 -4.15 7.70
C LEU A 24 0.74 -2.85 8.42
N ASP A 25 0.38 -2.77 9.71
CA ASP A 25 0.59 -1.59 10.54
C ASP A 25 1.54 -1.96 11.68
N ASN A 26 2.77 -1.47 11.60
CA ASN A 26 3.84 -1.81 12.57
C ASN A 26 4.02 -3.33 12.77
N GLY A 27 3.92 -4.09 11.67
CA GLY A 27 4.06 -5.53 11.70
C GLY A 27 2.79 -6.28 12.11
N VAL A 28 1.70 -5.58 12.40
CA VAL A 28 0.42 -6.18 12.76
C VAL A 28 -0.55 -6.07 11.59
N GLU A 29 -1.12 -7.19 11.18
CA GLU A 29 -2.13 -7.23 10.14
C GLU A 29 -3.45 -6.67 10.68
N ARG A 30 -4.02 -5.71 9.97
CA ARG A 30 -5.26 -5.06 10.37
C ARG A 30 -6.26 -5.06 9.20
N PRO A 31 -7.52 -5.49 9.42
CA PRO A 31 -8.53 -5.46 8.36
C PRO A 31 -9.01 -4.04 8.09
N VAL A 32 -9.23 -3.74 6.82
CA VAL A 32 -9.79 -2.46 6.38
C VAL A 32 -10.72 -2.69 5.20
N PHE A 33 -11.64 -1.75 4.98
CA PHE A 33 -12.45 -1.72 3.78
C PHE A 33 -12.02 -0.55 2.91
N VAL A 34 -11.80 -0.81 1.64
CA VAL A 34 -11.40 0.21 0.66
C VAL A 34 -12.39 0.23 -0.49
N CYS A 35 -12.37 1.30 -1.29
CA CYS A 35 -13.22 1.36 -2.45
C CYS A 35 -12.70 0.44 -3.56
N ARG A 36 -13.53 0.18 -4.54
CA ARG A 36 -13.22 -0.67 -5.68
C ARG A 36 -11.94 -0.24 -6.40
N ASN A 37 -11.73 1.07 -6.55
CA ASN A 37 -10.56 1.60 -7.26
C ASN A 37 -9.25 1.42 -6.50
N CYS A 38 -9.32 1.35 -5.17
CA CYS A 38 -8.14 1.20 -4.32
C CYS A 38 -7.81 -0.26 -3.99
N TYR A 39 -8.73 -1.19 -4.25
CA TYR A 39 -8.60 -2.56 -3.77
C TYR A 39 -7.33 -3.24 -4.27
N ARG A 40 -7.05 -3.17 -5.57
CA ARG A 40 -5.86 -3.81 -6.15
C ARG A 40 -4.57 -3.21 -5.62
N ALA A 41 -4.54 -1.89 -5.49
CA ALA A 41 -3.37 -1.21 -4.95
C ALA A 41 -3.15 -1.58 -3.49
N ALA A 42 -4.21 -1.66 -2.70
CA ALA A 42 -4.12 -2.05 -1.30
C ALA A 42 -3.59 -3.48 -1.14
N GLU A 43 -4.06 -4.40 -1.98
CA GLU A 43 -3.57 -5.78 -1.96
C GLU A 43 -2.09 -5.87 -2.33
N LEU A 44 -1.66 -5.10 -3.32
CA LEU A 44 -0.26 -5.05 -3.73
C LEU A 44 0.61 -4.47 -2.61
N GLU A 45 0.16 -3.38 -1.99
CA GLU A 45 0.87 -2.76 -0.87
C GLU A 45 1.06 -3.76 0.28
N PHE A 46 0.01 -4.48 0.63
CA PHE A 46 0.09 -5.48 1.68
C PHE A 46 1.08 -6.60 1.32
N ARG A 47 1.01 -7.10 0.09
CA ARG A 47 1.89 -8.16 -0.35
C ARG A 47 3.35 -7.74 -0.28
N ILE A 48 3.66 -6.55 -0.80
CA ILE A 48 5.03 -6.03 -0.80
C ILE A 48 5.51 -5.80 0.64
N ALA A 49 4.69 -5.15 1.46
CA ALA A 49 5.03 -4.88 2.86
C ALA A 49 5.26 -6.18 3.62
N SER A 50 4.45 -7.20 3.37
CA SER A 50 4.56 -8.51 4.01
C SER A 50 5.87 -9.22 3.63
N GLN A 51 6.25 -9.16 2.34
CA GLN A 51 7.46 -9.78 1.85
C GLN A 51 8.74 -9.07 2.32
N THR A 52 8.64 -7.79 2.62
CA THR A 52 9.78 -6.96 3.00
C THR A 52 9.69 -6.40 4.41
N ALA A 53 8.85 -6.99 5.26
CA ALA A 53 8.61 -6.52 6.63
C ALA A 53 9.89 -6.46 7.46
N ASP A 54 10.80 -7.39 7.24
CA ASP A 54 12.08 -7.45 7.94
C ASP A 54 13.02 -6.29 7.56
N LEU A 55 12.69 -5.54 6.52
CA LEU A 55 13.48 -4.37 6.10
C LEU A 55 13.07 -3.08 6.83
N GLY A 56 12.13 -3.18 7.77
CA GLY A 56 11.79 -2.07 8.65
C GLY A 56 10.78 -1.07 8.10
N TYR A 57 10.00 -1.45 7.10
CA TYR A 57 8.95 -0.57 6.61
C TYR A 57 7.90 -0.31 7.69
N VAL A 58 7.59 0.95 7.91
CA VAL A 58 6.55 1.37 8.83
C VAL A 58 5.51 2.16 8.04
N PRO A 59 4.28 1.63 7.86
CA PRO A 59 3.24 2.38 7.15
C PRO A 59 2.84 3.61 7.95
N LEU A 60 2.88 4.76 7.30
CA LEU A 60 2.53 6.03 7.93
C LEU A 60 1.09 6.43 7.66
N ALA A 61 0.60 6.14 6.48
CA ALA A 61 -0.76 6.43 6.09
C ALA A 61 -1.21 5.49 4.99
N ILE A 62 -2.45 5.06 5.07
CA ILE A 62 -3.03 4.17 4.06
C ILE A 62 -3.18 4.90 2.72
N ARG A 63 -3.47 6.20 2.77
CA ARG A 63 -3.86 6.96 1.60
C ARG A 63 -2.84 6.92 0.46
N ASP A 64 -1.58 7.11 0.76
CA ASP A 64 -0.53 7.17 -0.24
C ASP A 64 0.41 5.97 -0.15
N GLY A 65 -0.15 4.80 0.13
CA GLY A 65 0.61 3.60 0.45
C GLY A 65 1.72 3.27 -0.54
N LEU A 66 1.39 3.17 -1.83
CA LEU A 66 2.40 2.83 -2.84
C LEU A 66 3.49 3.90 -2.97
N ARG A 67 3.10 5.17 -2.91
CA ARG A 67 4.07 6.27 -3.00
C ARG A 67 5.00 6.29 -1.80
N ARG A 68 4.46 6.05 -0.61
CA ARG A 68 5.25 5.99 0.61
C ARG A 68 6.20 4.79 0.63
N LEU A 69 5.73 3.65 0.17
CA LEU A 69 6.59 2.47 -0.01
C LEU A 69 7.70 2.75 -1.01
N ARG A 70 7.39 3.38 -2.14
CA ARG A 70 8.39 3.75 -3.13
C ARG A 70 9.46 4.64 -2.53
N ASP A 71 9.06 5.69 -1.84
CA ASP A 71 10.00 6.65 -1.25
C ASP A 71 10.85 5.99 -0.18
N PHE A 72 10.24 5.14 0.65
CA PHE A 72 10.93 4.38 1.67
C PHE A 72 12.00 3.48 1.03
N TYR A 73 11.64 2.71 0.01
CA TYR A 73 12.59 1.79 -0.61
C TYR A 73 13.66 2.48 -1.43
N ARG A 74 13.37 3.62 -2.04
CA ARG A 74 14.38 4.43 -2.69
C ARG A 74 15.46 4.90 -1.70
N ALA A 75 15.04 5.37 -0.54
CA ALA A 75 15.95 5.74 0.52
C ALA A 75 16.73 4.53 1.05
N ARG A 76 16.06 3.39 1.16
CA ARG A 76 16.68 2.16 1.66
C ARG A 76 17.76 1.64 0.71
N ILE A 77 17.55 1.71 -0.60
CA ILE A 77 18.54 1.27 -1.60
C ILE A 77 19.84 2.06 -1.48
N ALA A 78 19.76 3.33 -1.15
CA ALA A 78 20.94 4.17 -0.96
C ALA A 78 21.85 3.65 0.16
N ASP A 79 21.26 3.04 1.18
CA ASP A 79 21.99 2.53 2.35
C ASP A 79 22.32 1.04 2.23
N ASP A 80 21.45 0.26 1.62
CA ASP A 80 21.59 -1.19 1.57
C ASP A 80 20.99 -1.73 0.26
N ASP A 81 21.86 -2.20 -0.62
CA ASP A 81 21.50 -2.68 -1.96
C ASP A 81 20.96 -4.11 -1.91
N ASP A 82 19.75 -4.25 -1.42
CA ASP A 82 19.07 -5.55 -1.28
C ASP A 82 18.24 -5.85 -2.53
N PRO A 83 18.46 -7.02 -3.19
CA PRO A 83 17.69 -7.39 -4.39
C PRO A 83 16.18 -7.43 -4.19
N ARG A 84 15.72 -7.75 -2.96
CA ARG A 84 14.29 -7.77 -2.64
C ARG A 84 13.70 -6.36 -2.73
N VAL A 85 14.44 -5.36 -2.30
CA VAL A 85 14.01 -3.96 -2.37
C VAL A 85 13.93 -3.49 -3.81
N HIS A 86 14.91 -3.86 -4.64
CA HIS A 86 14.88 -3.55 -6.07
C HIS A 86 13.66 -4.15 -6.76
N ALA A 87 13.36 -5.42 -6.49
CA ALA A 87 12.21 -6.10 -7.07
C ALA A 87 10.90 -5.45 -6.63
N ALA A 88 10.77 -5.12 -5.35
CA ALA A 88 9.60 -4.45 -4.81
C ALA A 88 9.42 -3.07 -5.43
N LEU A 89 10.50 -2.31 -5.55
CA LEU A 89 10.46 -0.97 -6.12
C LEU A 89 10.04 -0.99 -7.59
N ASP A 90 10.57 -1.93 -8.38
CA ASP A 90 10.18 -2.10 -9.78
C ASP A 90 8.68 -2.37 -9.91
N GLU A 91 8.15 -3.23 -9.07
CA GLU A 91 6.73 -3.56 -9.07
C GLU A 91 5.87 -2.36 -8.69
N ILE A 92 6.29 -1.59 -7.68
CA ILE A 92 5.59 -0.38 -7.25
C ILE A 92 5.59 0.67 -8.38
N GLU A 93 6.73 0.92 -8.99
CA GLU A 93 6.85 1.91 -10.05
C GLU A 93 6.02 1.54 -11.27
N ARG A 94 5.98 0.27 -11.61
CA ARG A 94 5.13 -0.23 -12.69
C ARG A 94 3.66 0.03 -12.39
N ARG A 95 3.23 -0.24 -11.16
CA ARG A 95 1.85 -0.01 -10.74
C ARG A 95 1.50 1.47 -10.75
N LEU A 96 2.37 2.31 -10.23
CA LEU A 96 2.15 3.75 -10.22
C LEU A 96 2.07 4.33 -11.63
N ALA A 97 2.86 3.82 -12.57
CA ALA A 97 2.81 4.26 -13.96
C ALA A 97 1.46 3.92 -14.61
N ILE A 98 0.90 2.76 -14.30
CA ILE A 98 -0.43 2.37 -14.80
C ILE A 98 -1.50 3.29 -14.24
N ASP A 99 -1.44 3.58 -12.94
CA ASP A 99 -2.45 4.38 -12.26
C ASP A 99 -2.36 5.88 -12.59
N ALA A 100 -1.22 6.33 -13.12
CA ALA A 100 -0.99 7.73 -13.45
C ALA A 100 -1.63 8.15 -14.78
N VAL A 101 -2.17 7.21 -15.53
CA VAL A 101 -2.78 7.49 -16.86
C VAL A 101 -4.22 7.94 -16.74
#